data_ee0360a515bb1caf3404c395a98d13e9
#
_entry.id   ee0360a515bb1caf3404c395a98d13e9
#
_cell.length_a   1.000
_cell.length_b   1.000
_cell.length_c   1.000
_cell.angle_alpha   90.00
_cell.angle_beta   90.00
_cell.angle_gamma   90.00
#
_symmetry.space_group_name_H-M   'P 1'
#
loop_
_entity.id
_entity.type
_entity.pdbx_description
1 polymer ?
#
loop_
_entity_poly.entity_id
_entity_poly.type
_entity_poly.pdbx_seq_one_letter_code
_entity_poly.pdbx_strand_id
1 'polypeptide(L)'
;MNFKLRDYQREAIDSVYDWFTASAGNPLVVVPTGGGKSVIAAEMIREICTRWPEERIMVVTHVKELIRQNYDTLVRSWPEAPAGIYSAGLRRRDTRSRILFAGVQSVFKRADELGHFDIVIVDEAHLVPPKGFGMYQQLLAGLRATSPKVKLIGLTATPYRTDTGRLDEGEGRLFDGVAFECDIIEMIKDGWLCEVTNKGVRAEIDTSAVHI
;
A
#
# COMPACT_ATOMS: atom_id res chain seq x y z
N MET A 1 5.20 -16.53 -14.68
CA MET A 1 3.89 -17.15 -14.37
C MET A 1 2.91 -16.02 -14.07
N ASN A 2 1.87 -15.84 -14.90
CA ASN A 2 0.83 -14.86 -14.56
C ASN A 2 0.04 -15.38 -13.35
N PHE A 3 -0.18 -14.53 -12.35
CA PHE A 3 -1.10 -14.84 -11.27
C PHE A 3 -2.52 -15.00 -11.85
N LYS A 4 -3.23 -16.07 -11.47
CA LYS A 4 -4.67 -16.10 -11.66
C LYS A 4 -5.27 -15.30 -10.52
N LEU A 5 -5.76 -14.08 -10.82
CA LEU A 5 -6.43 -13.26 -9.85
C LEU A 5 -7.72 -13.94 -9.39
N ARG A 6 -8.06 -13.72 -8.12
CA ARG A 6 -9.39 -13.98 -7.58
C ARG A 6 -10.33 -12.85 -8.02
N ASP A 7 -11.64 -13.11 -8.06
CA ASP A 7 -12.61 -12.14 -8.57
C ASP A 7 -12.53 -10.80 -7.82
N TYR A 8 -12.49 -10.83 -6.49
CA TYR A 8 -12.35 -9.60 -5.69
C TYR A 8 -11.02 -8.85 -5.92
N GLN A 9 -9.94 -9.56 -6.29
CA GLN A 9 -8.66 -8.90 -6.62
C GLN A 9 -8.75 -8.16 -7.95
N ARG A 10 -9.48 -8.74 -8.91
CA ARG A 10 -9.77 -8.07 -10.18
C ARG A 10 -10.63 -6.84 -9.94
N GLU A 11 -11.72 -7.00 -9.19
CA GLU A 11 -12.63 -5.91 -8.82
C GLU A 11 -11.90 -4.77 -8.10
N ALA A 12 -10.99 -5.08 -7.17
CA ALA A 12 -10.18 -4.08 -6.49
C ALA A 12 -9.33 -3.23 -7.46
N ILE A 13 -8.76 -3.86 -8.49
CA ILE A 13 -7.97 -3.13 -9.50
C ILE A 13 -8.89 -2.28 -10.38
N ASP A 14 -10.01 -2.84 -10.83
CA ASP A 14 -10.98 -2.13 -11.69
C ASP A 14 -11.57 -0.92 -10.95
N SER A 15 -11.89 -1.06 -9.66
CA SER A 15 -12.37 0.04 -8.83
C SER A 15 -11.37 1.21 -8.72
N VAL A 16 -10.06 0.95 -8.75
CA VAL A 16 -9.06 2.02 -8.78
C VAL A 16 -9.08 2.75 -10.13
N TYR A 17 -9.25 2.05 -11.24
CA TYR A 17 -9.37 2.69 -12.56
C TYR A 17 -10.65 3.51 -12.66
N ASP A 18 -11.78 2.97 -12.18
CA ASP A 18 -13.05 3.67 -12.14
C ASP A 18 -12.96 4.92 -11.27
N TRP A 19 -12.30 4.84 -10.11
CA TRP A 19 -12.04 5.99 -9.26
C TRP A 19 -11.34 7.12 -10.00
N PHE A 20 -10.24 6.83 -10.69
CA PHE A 20 -9.49 7.86 -11.43
C PHE A 20 -10.20 8.35 -12.69
N THR A 21 -11.21 7.65 -13.16
CA THR A 21 -12.09 8.12 -14.24
C THR A 21 -13.12 9.12 -13.70
N ALA A 22 -13.62 8.88 -12.49
CA ALA A 22 -14.67 9.68 -11.85
C ALA A 22 -14.14 10.82 -10.96
N SER A 23 -12.91 10.72 -10.46
CA SER A 23 -12.34 11.61 -9.46
C SER A 23 -10.84 11.84 -9.66
N ALA A 24 -10.38 13.02 -9.27
CA ALA A 24 -8.94 13.33 -9.19
C ALA A 24 -8.32 12.97 -7.82
N GLY A 25 -9.13 12.53 -6.85
CA GLY A 25 -8.71 12.22 -5.50
C GLY A 25 -7.88 10.94 -5.39
N ASN A 26 -7.36 10.69 -4.20
CA ASN A 26 -6.49 9.56 -3.87
C ASN A 26 -7.32 8.41 -3.26
N PRO A 27 -7.47 7.25 -3.92
CA PRO A 27 -8.27 6.14 -3.42
C PRO A 27 -7.55 5.32 -2.36
N LEU A 28 -8.34 4.70 -1.48
CA LEU A 28 -7.96 3.56 -0.65
C LEU A 28 -8.52 2.27 -1.23
N VAL A 29 -7.72 1.23 -1.17
CA VAL A 29 -8.12 -0.17 -1.39
C VAL A 29 -7.95 -0.92 -0.07
N VAL A 30 -9.05 -1.41 0.46
CA VAL A 30 -9.10 -2.09 1.75
C VAL A 30 -9.25 -3.58 1.52
N VAL A 31 -8.21 -4.33 1.83
CA VAL A 31 -8.17 -5.79 1.70
C VAL A 31 -7.52 -6.39 2.94
N PRO A 32 -8.17 -7.32 3.61
CA PRO A 32 -7.68 -7.91 4.85
C PRO A 32 -6.27 -8.50 4.72
N THR A 33 -5.59 -8.69 5.86
CA THR A 33 -4.34 -9.45 5.91
C THR A 33 -4.57 -10.86 5.37
N GLY A 34 -3.67 -11.34 4.52
CA GLY A 34 -3.85 -12.62 3.80
C GLY A 34 -4.67 -12.52 2.52
N GLY A 35 -5.40 -11.43 2.26
CA GLY A 35 -6.20 -11.24 1.04
C GLY A 35 -5.39 -10.91 -0.24
N GLY A 36 -4.05 -10.84 -0.15
CA GLY A 36 -3.19 -10.72 -1.32
C GLY A 36 -3.02 -9.30 -1.85
N LYS A 37 -2.94 -8.29 -0.98
CA LYS A 37 -2.62 -6.89 -1.35
C LYS A 37 -1.40 -6.79 -2.28
N SER A 38 -0.34 -7.59 -2.00
CA SER A 38 0.87 -7.60 -2.83
C SER A 38 0.61 -8.13 -4.25
N VAL A 39 -0.35 -9.05 -4.42
CA VAL A 39 -0.75 -9.58 -5.74
C VAL A 39 -1.55 -8.52 -6.50
N ILE A 40 -2.49 -7.85 -5.83
CA ILE A 40 -3.26 -6.72 -6.39
C ILE A 40 -2.30 -5.62 -6.87
N ALA A 41 -1.35 -5.21 -6.02
CA ALA A 41 -0.36 -4.21 -6.37
C ALA A 41 0.50 -4.64 -7.57
N ALA A 42 1.01 -5.88 -7.57
CA ALA A 42 1.86 -6.39 -8.65
C ALA A 42 1.13 -6.43 -10.00
N GLU A 43 -0.11 -6.89 -10.01
CA GLU A 43 -0.90 -6.95 -11.25
C GLU A 43 -1.28 -5.55 -11.74
N MET A 44 -1.72 -4.66 -10.85
CA MET A 44 -2.02 -3.27 -11.18
C MET A 44 -0.78 -2.56 -11.78
N ILE A 45 0.40 -2.74 -11.17
CA ILE A 45 1.67 -2.21 -11.68
C ILE A 45 1.96 -2.76 -13.08
N ARG A 46 1.82 -4.07 -13.29
CA ARG A 46 2.05 -4.71 -14.59
C ARG A 46 1.11 -4.16 -15.66
N GLU A 47 -0.17 -4.00 -15.36
CA GLU A 47 -1.15 -3.44 -16.29
C GLU A 47 -0.86 -1.97 -16.62
N ILE A 48 -0.56 -1.15 -15.62
CA ILE A 48 -0.20 0.25 -15.83
C ILE A 48 1.03 0.34 -16.73
N CYS A 49 2.08 -0.41 -16.41
CA CYS A 49 3.30 -0.42 -17.21
C CYS A 49 3.11 -0.94 -18.64
N THR A 50 2.13 -1.80 -18.87
CA THR A 50 1.80 -2.31 -20.21
C THR A 50 1.01 -1.27 -21.01
N ARG A 51 0.02 -0.62 -20.37
CA ARG A 51 -0.83 0.38 -21.03
C ARG A 51 -0.12 1.72 -21.25
N TRP A 52 0.71 2.10 -20.30
CA TRP A 52 1.44 3.38 -20.28
C TRP A 52 2.93 3.14 -20.02
N PRO A 53 3.70 2.80 -21.08
CA PRO A 53 5.11 2.41 -20.97
C PRO A 53 6.05 3.45 -20.37
N GLU A 54 5.70 4.72 -20.38
CA GLU A 54 6.52 5.82 -19.84
C GLU A 54 6.29 6.12 -18.36
N GLU A 55 5.19 5.61 -17.79
CA GLU A 55 4.82 5.90 -16.41
C GLU A 55 5.82 5.28 -15.41
N ARG A 56 6.20 6.06 -14.41
CA ARG A 56 7.05 5.62 -13.29
C ARG A 56 6.23 5.43 -12.02
N ILE A 57 6.43 4.32 -11.36
CA ILE A 57 5.65 3.90 -10.20
C ILE A 57 6.57 3.72 -9.00
N MET A 58 6.20 4.32 -7.85
CA MET A 58 6.83 4.06 -6.57
C MET A 58 5.88 3.25 -5.68
N VAL A 59 6.36 2.17 -5.10
CA VAL A 59 5.69 1.47 -4.01
C VAL A 59 6.42 1.78 -2.73
N VAL A 60 5.77 2.45 -1.80
CA VAL A 60 6.40 2.90 -0.56
C VAL A 60 5.73 2.26 0.66
N THR A 61 6.55 1.75 1.56
CA THR A 61 6.10 1.18 2.83
C THR A 61 7.05 1.54 3.98
N HIS A 62 6.57 1.41 5.19
CA HIS A 62 7.34 1.63 6.41
C HIS A 62 8.13 0.38 6.83
N VAL A 63 7.69 -0.80 6.41
CA VAL A 63 8.18 -2.11 6.87
C VAL A 63 9.16 -2.70 5.87
N LYS A 64 10.40 -2.95 6.33
CA LYS A 64 11.49 -3.46 5.49
C LYS A 64 11.15 -4.79 4.80
N GLU A 65 10.53 -5.69 5.52
CA GLU A 65 10.14 -7.02 5.04
C GLU A 65 9.13 -6.92 3.89
N LEU A 66 8.19 -5.96 3.98
CA LEU A 66 7.18 -5.73 2.95
C LEU A 66 7.78 -5.15 1.67
N ILE A 67 8.86 -4.34 1.76
CA ILE A 67 9.57 -3.85 0.56
C ILE A 67 10.03 -5.05 -0.27
N ARG A 68 10.69 -6.01 0.38
CA ARG A 68 11.20 -7.21 -0.29
C ARG A 68 10.06 -8.11 -0.78
N GLN A 69 9.06 -8.35 0.06
CA GLN A 69 7.92 -9.19 -0.30
C GLN A 69 7.17 -8.65 -1.53
N ASN A 70 6.90 -7.35 -1.57
CA ASN A 70 6.21 -6.73 -2.70
C ASN A 70 7.06 -6.79 -3.98
N TYR A 71 8.36 -6.51 -3.88
CA TYR A 71 9.29 -6.66 -4.98
C TYR A 71 9.34 -8.10 -5.50
N ASP A 72 9.54 -9.07 -4.61
CA ASP A 72 9.63 -10.50 -4.97
C ASP A 72 8.31 -10.99 -5.59
N THR A 73 7.16 -10.49 -5.13
CA THR A 73 5.84 -10.81 -5.69
C THR A 73 5.72 -10.30 -7.13
N LEU A 74 6.12 -9.06 -7.40
CA LEU A 74 6.12 -8.52 -8.75
C LEU A 74 7.05 -9.33 -9.68
N VAL A 75 8.30 -9.51 -9.28
CA VAL A 75 9.31 -10.21 -10.11
C VAL A 75 8.92 -11.68 -10.35
N ARG A 76 8.25 -12.33 -9.41
CA ARG A 76 7.76 -13.70 -9.59
C ARG A 76 6.69 -13.77 -10.68
N SER A 77 5.81 -12.78 -10.78
CA SER A 77 4.77 -12.73 -11.83
C SER A 77 5.30 -12.17 -13.15
N TRP A 78 6.26 -11.25 -13.05
CA TRP A 78 6.86 -10.56 -14.19
C TRP A 78 8.38 -10.48 -14.02
N PRO A 79 9.15 -11.54 -14.40
CA PRO A 79 10.60 -11.62 -14.19
C PRO A 79 11.41 -10.48 -14.83
N GLU A 80 10.91 -9.93 -15.93
CA GLU A 80 11.57 -8.86 -16.69
C GLU A 80 11.10 -7.46 -16.28
N ALA A 81 10.37 -7.36 -15.15
CA ALA A 81 9.90 -6.07 -14.65
C ALA A 81 11.08 -5.09 -14.47
N PRO A 82 10.99 -3.85 -14.97
CA PRO A 82 12.04 -2.84 -14.78
C PRO A 82 12.00 -2.28 -13.34
N ALA A 83 12.14 -3.19 -12.37
CA ALA A 83 11.95 -2.93 -10.95
C ALA A 83 13.26 -2.85 -10.18
N GLY A 84 13.30 -1.96 -9.20
CA GLY A 84 14.42 -1.81 -8.28
C GLY A 84 13.98 -1.55 -6.85
N ILE A 85 14.95 -1.53 -5.94
CA ILE A 85 14.73 -1.31 -4.53
C ILE A 85 15.55 -0.10 -4.04
N TYR A 86 14.91 0.79 -3.27
CA TYR A 86 15.60 1.82 -2.51
C TYR A 86 15.30 1.67 -1.01
N SER A 87 16.20 1.03 -0.31
CA SER A 87 16.06 0.78 1.13
C SER A 87 17.44 0.64 1.79
N ALA A 88 17.72 1.49 2.76
CA ALA A 88 18.93 1.39 3.58
C ALA A 88 18.97 0.05 4.33
N GLY A 89 17.85 -0.41 4.85
CA GLY A 89 17.73 -1.69 5.55
C GLY A 89 18.00 -2.91 4.68
N LEU A 90 17.78 -2.82 3.36
CA LEU A 90 18.11 -3.86 2.38
C LEU A 90 19.44 -3.60 1.65
N ARG A 91 20.16 -2.53 2.00
CA ARG A 91 21.43 -2.11 1.37
C ARG A 91 21.31 -1.95 -0.15
N ARG A 92 20.17 -1.49 -0.64
CA ARG A 92 19.88 -1.24 -2.06
C ARG A 92 19.54 0.25 -2.26
N ARG A 93 20.02 0.83 -3.36
CA ARG A 93 19.84 2.25 -3.71
C ARG A 93 19.63 2.43 -5.21
N ASP A 94 18.61 1.77 -5.75
CA ASP A 94 18.24 1.92 -7.16
C ASP A 94 17.46 3.23 -7.33
N THR A 95 17.97 4.17 -8.11
CA THR A 95 17.33 5.48 -8.33
C THR A 95 16.66 5.60 -9.71
N ARG A 96 17.06 4.75 -10.66
CA ARG A 96 16.66 4.86 -12.08
C ARG A 96 15.60 3.85 -12.50
N SER A 97 15.23 2.93 -11.61
CA SER A 97 14.22 1.92 -11.93
C SER A 97 12.87 2.59 -12.20
N ARG A 98 12.18 2.08 -13.20
CA ARG A 98 10.85 2.55 -13.57
C ARG A 98 9.82 2.20 -12.49
N ILE A 99 9.95 1.04 -11.89
CA ILE A 99 9.17 0.59 -10.73
C ILE A 99 10.11 0.57 -9.53
N LEU A 100 9.87 1.41 -8.54
CA LEU A 100 10.73 1.54 -7.36
C LEU A 100 10.01 1.11 -6.09
N PHE A 101 10.51 0.05 -5.46
CA PHE A 101 10.06 -0.38 -4.13
C PHE A 101 10.93 0.30 -3.07
N ALA A 102 10.34 1.14 -2.24
CA ALA A 102 11.10 2.02 -1.36
C ALA A 102 10.64 1.96 0.11
N GLY A 103 11.60 2.04 1.02
CA GLY A 103 11.33 2.33 2.42
C GLY A 103 11.18 3.84 2.63
N VAL A 104 10.06 4.30 3.18
CA VAL A 104 9.82 5.72 3.39
C VAL A 104 10.95 6.40 4.17
N GLN A 105 11.53 5.73 5.17
CA GLN A 105 12.66 6.24 5.95
C GLN A 105 13.91 6.52 5.11
N SER A 106 14.04 5.81 3.97
CA SER A 106 15.20 5.94 3.10
C SER A 106 15.02 7.03 2.04
N VAL A 107 13.78 7.37 1.68
CA VAL A 107 13.49 8.21 0.52
C VAL A 107 12.82 9.55 0.84
N PHE A 108 12.32 9.78 2.06
CA PHE A 108 11.46 10.92 2.38
C PHE A 108 12.10 12.31 2.16
N LYS A 109 13.43 12.41 2.17
CA LYS A 109 14.18 13.64 1.87
C LYS A 109 14.91 13.59 0.52
N ARG A 110 14.53 12.67 -0.38
CA ARG A 110 15.29 12.39 -1.60
C ARG A 110 14.44 12.45 -2.87
N ALA A 111 13.33 13.16 -2.81
CA ALA A 111 12.44 13.30 -3.95
C ALA A 111 13.19 13.87 -5.19
N ASP A 112 14.06 14.85 -4.99
CA ASP A 112 14.86 15.45 -6.06
C ASP A 112 15.85 14.45 -6.70
N GLU A 113 16.48 13.60 -5.89
CA GLU A 113 17.40 12.54 -6.34
C GLU A 113 16.65 11.46 -7.15
N LEU A 114 15.44 11.14 -6.73
CA LEU A 114 14.61 10.11 -7.33
C LEU A 114 13.89 10.59 -8.61
N GLY A 115 13.66 11.88 -8.71
CA GLY A 115 13.02 12.50 -9.86
C GLY A 115 11.52 12.23 -9.95
N HIS A 116 11.00 12.29 -11.17
CA HIS A 116 9.57 12.19 -11.48
C HIS A 116 8.99 10.80 -11.18
N PHE A 117 7.77 10.80 -10.61
CA PHE A 117 6.89 9.62 -10.50
C PHE A 117 5.45 10.03 -10.83
N ASP A 118 4.76 9.17 -11.54
CA ASP A 118 3.36 9.38 -11.94
C ASP A 118 2.40 8.80 -10.91
N ILE A 119 2.79 7.69 -10.29
CA ILE A 119 1.97 6.95 -9.32
C ILE A 119 2.81 6.59 -8.11
N VAL A 120 2.23 6.80 -6.92
CA VAL A 120 2.77 6.32 -5.64
C VAL A 120 1.75 5.40 -4.98
N ILE A 121 2.12 4.16 -4.79
CA ILE A 121 1.33 3.17 -4.04
C ILE A 121 1.86 3.12 -2.61
N VAL A 122 1.04 3.45 -1.64
CA VAL A 122 1.38 3.38 -0.22
C VAL A 122 0.85 2.08 0.35
N ASP A 123 1.75 1.15 0.62
CA ASP A 123 1.39 -0.10 1.29
C ASP A 123 1.35 0.08 2.81
N GLU A 124 0.41 -0.60 3.45
CA GLU A 124 0.04 -0.41 4.86
C GLU A 124 -0.30 1.06 5.19
N ALA A 125 -1.21 1.64 4.39
CA ALA A 125 -1.58 3.05 4.45
C ALA A 125 -2.04 3.53 5.85
N HIS A 126 -2.52 2.63 6.71
CA HIS A 126 -2.88 2.93 8.09
C HIS A 126 -1.68 3.37 8.95
N LEU A 127 -0.44 3.05 8.56
CA LEU A 127 0.77 3.49 9.24
C LEU A 127 1.19 4.94 8.90
N VAL A 128 0.51 5.56 7.93
CA VAL A 128 0.78 6.96 7.57
C VAL A 128 0.19 7.88 8.64
N PRO A 129 0.99 8.72 9.32
CA PRO A 129 0.47 9.62 10.35
C PRO A 129 -0.57 10.60 9.79
N PRO A 130 -1.67 10.88 10.50
CA PRO A 130 -2.75 11.75 10.02
C PRO A 130 -2.39 13.23 9.99
N LYS A 131 -1.49 13.65 10.86
CA LYS A 131 -1.10 15.06 11.03
C LYS A 131 0.41 15.23 11.12
N GLY A 132 0.87 16.44 10.78
CA GLY A 132 2.26 16.86 10.94
C GLY A 132 3.14 16.67 9.70
N PHE A 133 4.41 17.02 9.85
CA PHE A 133 5.43 16.93 8.80
C PHE A 133 6.11 15.55 8.83
N GLY A 134 5.30 14.49 8.80
CA GLY A 134 5.80 13.11 8.77
C GLY A 134 6.57 12.77 7.50
N MET A 135 7.26 11.64 7.51
CA MET A 135 8.09 11.21 6.36
C MET A 135 7.28 11.06 5.06
N TYR A 136 6.05 10.57 5.14
CA TYR A 136 5.18 10.45 3.97
C TYR A 136 4.78 11.80 3.40
N GLN A 137 4.40 12.76 4.26
CA GLN A 137 4.05 14.12 3.83
C GLN A 137 5.24 14.84 3.20
N GLN A 138 6.44 14.67 3.77
CA GLN A 138 7.67 15.24 3.20
C GLN A 138 8.01 14.63 1.84
N LEU A 139 7.91 13.29 1.72
CA LEU A 139 8.12 12.60 0.44
C LEU A 139 7.14 13.12 -0.62
N LEU A 140 5.85 13.13 -0.31
CA LEU A 140 4.80 13.54 -1.25
C LEU A 140 4.91 15.02 -1.62
N ALA A 141 5.26 15.88 -0.68
CA ALA A 141 5.52 17.29 -0.97
C ALA A 141 6.69 17.46 -1.95
N GLY A 142 7.80 16.74 -1.73
CA GLY A 142 8.93 16.73 -2.64
C GLY A 142 8.60 16.16 -4.02
N LEU A 143 7.87 15.04 -4.07
CA LEU A 143 7.44 14.47 -5.35
C LEU A 143 6.48 15.38 -6.11
N ARG A 144 5.56 16.08 -5.44
CA ARG A 144 4.65 17.02 -6.09
C ARG A 144 5.37 18.24 -6.70
N ALA A 145 6.53 18.59 -6.20
CA ALA A 145 7.35 19.65 -6.79
C ALA A 145 7.89 19.25 -8.18
N THR A 146 8.23 17.97 -8.37
CA THR A 146 8.72 17.44 -9.66
C THR A 146 7.62 16.79 -10.50
N SER A 147 6.55 16.33 -9.86
CA SER A 147 5.43 15.59 -10.44
C SER A 147 4.09 16.15 -9.91
N PRO A 148 3.64 17.34 -10.37
CA PRO A 148 2.44 18.00 -9.82
C PRO A 148 1.15 17.18 -9.95
N LYS A 149 1.11 16.24 -10.89
CA LYS A 149 -0.04 15.36 -11.17
C LYS A 149 0.13 13.95 -10.58
N VAL A 150 1.11 13.74 -9.69
CA VAL A 150 1.33 12.42 -9.07
C VAL A 150 0.05 11.90 -8.41
N LYS A 151 -0.34 10.69 -8.75
CA LYS A 151 -1.49 9.98 -8.18
C LYS A 151 -1.03 9.14 -6.99
N LEU A 152 -1.86 9.14 -5.94
CA LEU A 152 -1.59 8.35 -4.75
C LEU A 152 -2.65 7.26 -4.62
N ILE A 153 -2.25 6.02 -4.33
CA ILE A 153 -3.13 4.89 -4.07
C ILE A 153 -2.72 4.30 -2.72
N GLY A 154 -3.67 4.15 -1.80
CA GLY A 154 -3.42 3.50 -0.51
C GLY A 154 -3.88 2.04 -0.53
N LEU A 155 -3.03 1.14 -0.04
CA LEU A 155 -3.38 -0.26 0.24
C LEU A 155 -3.34 -0.46 1.75
N THR A 156 -4.39 -1.03 2.33
CA THR A 156 -4.46 -1.27 3.78
C THR A 156 -5.32 -2.47 4.12
N ALA A 157 -5.11 -3.05 5.29
CA ALA A 157 -6.04 -4.04 5.85
C ALA A 157 -7.17 -3.38 6.66
N THR A 158 -6.96 -2.14 7.11
CA THR A 158 -7.91 -1.42 7.96
C THR A 158 -8.07 0.02 7.47
N PRO A 159 -9.30 0.48 7.18
CA PRO A 159 -9.55 1.84 6.71
C PRO A 159 -9.53 2.89 7.82
N TYR A 160 -9.17 2.51 9.03
CA TYR A 160 -9.17 3.39 10.21
C TYR A 160 -7.96 3.14 11.11
N ARG A 161 -7.69 4.11 11.98
CA ARG A 161 -6.77 4.02 13.11
C ARG A 161 -7.55 4.10 14.41
N THR A 162 -7.06 3.42 15.44
CA THR A 162 -7.71 3.39 16.75
C THR A 162 -7.71 4.75 17.46
N ASP A 163 -6.74 5.60 17.15
CA ASP A 163 -6.50 6.90 17.79
C ASP A 163 -7.08 8.09 16.99
N THR A 164 -7.20 8.00 15.68
CA THR A 164 -7.53 9.15 14.81
C THR A 164 -8.69 8.92 13.84
N GLY A 165 -9.33 7.75 13.88
CA GLY A 165 -10.48 7.45 13.03
C GLY A 165 -10.12 7.04 11.61
N ARG A 166 -11.00 7.27 10.67
CA ARG A 166 -10.87 6.84 9.26
C ARG A 166 -9.71 7.53 8.55
N LEU A 167 -9.11 6.81 7.59
CA LEU A 167 -7.97 7.29 6.81
C LEU A 167 -8.38 8.30 5.72
N ASP A 168 -9.63 8.28 5.32
CA ASP A 168 -10.23 9.11 4.27
C ASP A 168 -11.05 10.29 4.82
N GLU A 169 -11.01 10.50 6.15
CA GLU A 169 -11.72 11.58 6.82
C GLU A 169 -10.77 12.52 7.58
N GLY A 170 -11.26 13.71 7.89
CA GLY A 170 -10.56 14.72 8.69
C GLY A 170 -9.61 15.60 7.89
N GLU A 171 -9.10 16.61 8.59
CA GLU A 171 -8.15 17.57 8.03
C GLU A 171 -6.74 16.96 7.87
N GLY A 172 -6.10 17.20 6.73
CA GLY A 172 -4.76 16.68 6.43
C GLY A 172 -4.72 15.22 5.99
N ARG A 173 -5.88 14.62 5.69
CA ARG A 173 -5.97 13.29 5.11
C ARG A 173 -5.18 13.21 3.79
N LEU A 174 -4.60 12.05 3.50
CA LEU A 174 -3.91 11.76 2.24
C LEU A 174 -4.81 11.06 1.22
N PHE A 175 -5.88 10.43 1.69
CA PHE A 175 -6.81 9.67 0.86
C PHE A 175 -8.18 10.33 0.91
N ASP A 176 -8.90 10.29 -0.19
CA ASP A 176 -10.16 11.02 -0.37
C ASP A 176 -11.40 10.13 -0.29
N GLY A 177 -11.20 8.81 -0.27
CA GLY A 177 -12.25 7.83 -0.07
C GLY A 177 -11.80 6.40 -0.33
N VAL A 178 -12.69 5.46 -0.07
CA VAL A 178 -12.48 4.02 -0.30
C VAL A 178 -13.01 3.66 -1.69
N ALA A 179 -12.13 3.26 -2.60
CA ALA A 179 -12.51 2.77 -3.93
C ALA A 179 -13.00 1.32 -3.87
N PHE A 180 -12.38 0.51 -3.00
CA PHE A 180 -12.74 -0.89 -2.80
C PHE A 180 -12.53 -1.31 -1.36
N GLU A 181 -13.49 -2.06 -0.81
CA GLU A 181 -13.38 -2.68 0.50
C GLU A 181 -13.89 -4.12 0.43
N CYS A 182 -13.04 -5.05 0.80
CA CYS A 182 -13.37 -6.47 0.81
C CYS A 182 -13.98 -6.90 2.14
N ASP A 183 -15.14 -7.55 2.11
CA ASP A 183 -15.79 -8.08 3.31
C ASP A 183 -15.06 -9.34 3.79
N ILE A 184 -14.59 -9.30 5.04
CA ILE A 184 -13.90 -10.43 5.68
C ILE A 184 -14.81 -11.65 5.77
N ILE A 185 -16.11 -11.45 6.03
CA ILE A 185 -17.09 -12.54 6.19
C ILE A 185 -17.28 -13.25 4.85
N GLU A 186 -17.37 -12.50 3.76
CA GLU A 186 -17.46 -13.08 2.41
C GLU A 186 -16.18 -13.83 2.06
N MET A 187 -15.01 -13.28 2.37
CA MET A 187 -13.73 -13.96 2.14
C MET A 187 -13.59 -15.28 2.91
N ILE A 188 -14.17 -15.36 4.12
CA ILE A 188 -14.20 -16.62 4.91
C ILE A 188 -15.18 -17.62 4.26
N LYS A 189 -16.38 -17.19 3.87
CA LYS A 189 -17.38 -18.03 3.20
C LYS A 189 -16.85 -18.62 1.89
N ASP A 190 -16.10 -17.83 1.13
CA ASP A 190 -15.48 -18.24 -0.13
C ASP A 190 -14.21 -19.09 0.08
N GLY A 191 -13.81 -19.33 1.32
CA GLY A 191 -12.64 -20.15 1.67
C GLY A 191 -11.29 -19.47 1.40
N TRP A 192 -11.28 -18.14 1.20
CA TRP A 192 -10.05 -17.37 1.02
C TRP A 192 -9.35 -16.99 2.32
N LEU A 193 -10.09 -16.92 3.42
CA LEU A 193 -9.58 -16.75 4.78
C LEU A 193 -10.14 -17.86 5.69
N CYS A 194 -9.35 -18.23 6.69
CA CYS A 194 -9.79 -19.15 7.73
C CYS A 194 -10.67 -18.44 8.76
N GLU A 195 -11.62 -19.17 9.33
CA GLU A 195 -12.37 -18.68 10.50
C GLU A 195 -11.42 -18.39 11.67
N VAL A 196 -11.67 -17.27 12.35
CA VAL A 196 -10.95 -16.93 13.58
C VAL A 196 -11.62 -17.65 14.74
N THR A 197 -11.00 -18.74 15.20
CA THR A 197 -11.43 -19.42 16.43
C THR A 197 -10.74 -18.83 17.65
N ASN A 198 -11.49 -18.18 18.52
CA ASN A 198 -10.98 -17.71 19.81
C ASN A 198 -10.95 -18.90 20.80
N LYS A 199 -9.76 -19.40 21.11
CA LYS A 199 -9.59 -20.31 22.26
C LYS A 199 -9.58 -19.44 23.52
N GLY A 200 -10.73 -19.32 24.17
CA GLY A 200 -10.82 -18.67 25.48
C GLY A 200 -9.78 -19.25 26.44
N VAL A 201 -8.96 -18.39 27.01
CA VAL A 201 -8.04 -18.77 28.09
C VAL A 201 -8.91 -19.06 29.30
N ARG A 202 -8.90 -20.32 29.75
CA ARG A 202 -9.61 -20.73 30.98
C ARG A 202 -8.90 -20.32 32.27
N ALA A 203 -7.83 -19.56 32.21
CA ALA A 203 -7.12 -19.05 33.38
C ALA A 203 -7.57 -17.62 33.66
N GLU A 204 -8.27 -17.43 34.79
CA GLU A 204 -8.41 -16.08 35.38
C GLU A 204 -7.04 -15.64 35.87
N ILE A 205 -6.56 -14.52 35.33
CA ILE A 205 -5.33 -13.87 35.83
C ILE A 205 -5.75 -13.17 37.12
N ASP A 206 -5.28 -13.66 38.24
CA ASP A 206 -5.45 -12.99 39.54
C ASP A 206 -4.64 -11.69 39.54
N THR A 207 -5.33 -10.58 39.44
CA THR A 207 -4.74 -9.23 39.48
C THR A 207 -4.77 -8.59 40.86
N SER A 208 -5.16 -9.31 41.90
CA SER A 208 -5.31 -8.79 43.27
C SER A 208 -4.00 -8.31 43.89
N ALA A 209 -2.85 -8.71 43.34
CA ALA A 209 -1.51 -8.30 43.81
C ALA A 209 -0.91 -7.10 43.03
N VAL A 210 -1.64 -6.53 42.05
CA VAL A 210 -1.16 -5.37 41.28
C VAL A 210 -1.58 -4.11 42.00
N HIS A 211 -0.67 -3.51 42.77
CA HIS A 211 -0.82 -2.16 43.27
C HIS A 211 -0.41 -1.15 42.20
N ILE A 212 -1.36 -0.25 41.84
CA ILE A 212 -1.15 0.90 40.96
C ILE A 212 -0.63 2.06 41.80
#